data_afe9c25b02b5d11a6712576882ad033c
#
_entry.id   afe9c25b02b5d11a6712576882ad033c
#
_cell.length_a   1.000
_cell.length_b   1.000
_cell.length_c   1.000
_cell.angle_alpha   90.00
_cell.angle_beta   90.00
_cell.angle_gamma   90.00
#
_symmetry.space_group_name_H-M   'P 1'
#
loop_
_entity.id
_entity.type
_entity.pdbx_description
1 polymer ?
#
loop_
_entity_poly.entity_id
_entity_poly.type
_entity_poly.pdbx_seq_one_letter_code
_entity_poly.pdbx_strand_id
1 'polypeptide(L)'
;MINRNFVEIFVPVVLTTTMLGLHAFGTESYPSTDLALPKLIEPGQTEETTIYRARRAALMKEMDEGVAVIYAEGEEDGDGFRQGSDFFYLTGVPEAGAILVLAPKERTYREFLLLPSRDPEAERWTGERDPLGAALRKKYGFEKIVRTGGLTRLVLDLASRSPVLWQVMRPDSARDSKPADLELYGKVSSKLAGVSTKPLPFTLARMRSRHSPGEIALIQRAVRISEEGFRAAVLEIRPGSTEGRVEAEAERVWKSRGARRPAYASIVGSGPNSTILHYPKSERVMQDGELILMDMSAEFAHYASDITRTVPVNGKFTAPQRKIYELVLKAQKAAFDQVKPGVYFEDLDAAARKVIEDAGYGDYFIHGLGHFVGLDVHDAGAYLEPLAPGMVITIEPGIYLPEEKLGVRIEDDVLVTETGAKFLSDGLPREPDAIEKWMATRSVSAGARSP
;
A
#
# COMPACT_ATOMS: atom_id res chain seq x y z
N MET A 1 30.21 14.66 -45.91
CA MET A 1 29.43 14.90 -47.16
C MET A 1 28.22 14.00 -47.14
N ILE A 2 27.09 14.52 -46.94
CA ILE A 2 25.79 14.29 -47.60
C ILE A 2 24.76 15.12 -46.84
N ASN A 3 24.39 16.15 -47.58
CA ASN A 3 23.37 17.16 -47.25
C ASN A 3 21.99 16.55 -47.51
N ARG A 4 21.02 16.71 -46.62
CA ARG A 4 19.58 16.55 -46.97
C ARG A 4 18.77 17.65 -46.33
N ASN A 5 18.34 18.54 -47.22
CA ASN A 5 17.35 19.58 -47.01
C ASN A 5 16.01 18.99 -46.55
N PHE A 6 15.40 19.56 -45.52
CA PHE A 6 13.97 19.43 -45.25
C PHE A 6 13.24 20.62 -45.89
N VAL A 7 12.33 20.31 -46.80
CA VAL A 7 11.41 21.23 -47.42
C VAL A 7 10.20 21.37 -46.50
N GLU A 8 9.96 22.61 -46.03
CA GLU A 8 8.71 22.97 -45.34
C GLU A 8 7.59 23.12 -46.38
N ILE A 9 6.53 22.34 -46.23
CA ILE A 9 5.26 22.49 -46.96
C ILE A 9 4.29 23.25 -46.09
N PHE A 10 4.08 24.53 -46.39
CA PHE A 10 2.99 25.34 -45.84
C PHE A 10 1.70 25.00 -46.57
N VAL A 11 0.68 24.54 -45.84
CA VAL A 11 -0.70 24.40 -46.33
C VAL A 11 -1.54 25.49 -45.68
N PRO A 12 -2.15 26.40 -46.41
CA PRO A 12 -3.02 27.43 -45.84
C PRO A 12 -4.38 26.81 -45.49
N VAL A 13 -4.76 26.90 -44.18
CA VAL A 13 -6.12 26.57 -43.74
C VAL A 13 -7.03 27.76 -43.98
N VAL A 14 -7.98 27.59 -44.89
CA VAL A 14 -9.08 28.54 -45.09
C VAL A 14 -10.11 28.36 -43.99
N LEU A 15 -10.26 29.38 -43.14
CA LEU A 15 -11.34 29.43 -42.14
C LEU A 15 -12.65 29.84 -42.85
N THR A 16 -13.57 28.92 -42.99
CA THR A 16 -14.98 29.22 -43.29
C THR A 16 -15.74 29.30 -41.94
N THR A 17 -16.13 30.51 -41.60
CA THR A 17 -16.99 30.82 -40.45
C THR A 17 -18.43 30.41 -40.79
N THR A 18 -18.90 29.31 -40.23
CA THR A 18 -20.34 29.01 -40.14
C THR A 18 -20.81 29.27 -38.72
N MET A 19 -21.59 30.37 -38.57
CA MET A 19 -22.38 30.59 -37.36
C MET A 19 -23.41 29.50 -37.18
N LEU A 20 -23.26 28.64 -36.17
CA LEU A 20 -24.31 27.76 -35.69
C LEU A 20 -24.64 28.15 -34.25
N GLY A 21 -25.95 28.30 -34.03
CA GLY A 21 -26.53 28.93 -32.83
C GLY A 21 -26.08 28.28 -31.50
N LEU A 22 -25.79 29.16 -30.54
CA LEU A 22 -25.66 28.80 -29.14
C LEU A 22 -27.00 28.27 -28.60
N HIS A 23 -27.09 26.95 -28.47
CA HIS A 23 -28.05 26.37 -27.52
C HIS A 23 -27.38 26.40 -26.15
N ALA A 24 -27.96 27.19 -25.25
CA ALA A 24 -27.59 27.22 -23.86
C ALA A 24 -27.80 25.84 -23.24
N PHE A 25 -26.70 25.13 -22.97
CA PHE A 25 -26.74 23.98 -22.09
C PHE A 25 -27.04 24.49 -20.69
N GLY A 26 -28.22 24.13 -20.20
CA GLY A 26 -28.63 24.38 -18.84
C GLY A 26 -27.61 23.76 -17.89
N THR A 27 -27.09 24.58 -16.97
CA THR A 27 -26.33 24.12 -15.82
C THR A 27 -27.28 23.40 -14.89
N GLU A 28 -27.52 22.10 -15.11
CA GLU A 28 -28.12 21.26 -14.10
C GLU A 28 -27.13 21.13 -12.95
N SER A 29 -27.43 21.80 -11.85
CA SER A 29 -26.76 21.65 -10.57
C SER A 29 -26.95 20.20 -10.11
N TYR A 30 -25.87 19.44 -10.05
CA TYR A 30 -25.85 18.18 -9.30
C TYR A 30 -26.33 18.45 -7.88
N PRO A 31 -27.25 17.62 -7.33
CA PRO A 31 -27.62 17.76 -5.94
C PRO A 31 -26.33 17.57 -5.13
N SER A 32 -25.86 18.64 -4.52
CA SER A 32 -24.84 18.60 -3.50
C SER A 32 -25.46 17.86 -2.31
N THR A 33 -25.24 16.55 -2.23
CA THR A 33 -25.26 15.93 -0.92
C THR A 33 -24.11 16.60 -0.17
N ASP A 34 -24.45 17.49 0.75
CA ASP A 34 -23.55 18.07 1.74
C ASP A 34 -23.03 16.95 2.67
N LEU A 35 -22.26 16.06 2.10
CA LEU A 35 -21.22 15.36 2.83
C LEU A 35 -20.15 16.42 3.00
N ALA A 36 -20.14 17.08 4.17
CA ALA A 36 -19.03 17.90 4.62
C ALA A 36 -17.78 17.08 4.35
N LEU A 37 -17.04 17.46 3.29
CA LEU A 37 -15.76 16.83 2.97
C LEU A 37 -14.94 16.90 4.25
N PRO A 38 -14.57 15.77 4.87
CA PRO A 38 -13.63 15.82 5.97
C PRO A 38 -12.46 16.61 5.44
N LYS A 39 -11.98 17.61 6.20
CA LYS A 39 -10.85 18.46 5.79
C LYS A 39 -9.84 17.55 5.12
N LEU A 40 -9.62 17.76 3.82
CA LEU A 40 -8.59 17.04 3.08
C LEU A 40 -7.35 17.18 3.93
N ILE A 41 -6.79 16.05 4.38
CA ILE A 41 -5.45 16.08 4.96
C ILE A 41 -4.59 16.63 3.84
N GLU A 42 -3.99 17.80 4.07
CA GLU A 42 -3.16 18.48 3.08
C GLU A 42 -2.15 17.47 2.53
N PRO A 43 -1.87 17.43 1.21
CA PRO A 43 -0.81 16.60 0.67
C PRO A 43 0.48 16.91 1.44
N GLY A 44 0.98 15.96 2.24
CA GLY A 44 2.15 16.16 3.11
C GLY A 44 1.88 16.10 4.61
N GLN A 45 0.69 15.72 5.08
CA GLN A 45 0.51 15.32 6.48
C GLN A 45 1.18 13.95 6.69
N THR A 46 2.46 14.01 6.95
CA THR A 46 3.24 12.96 7.59
C THR A 46 3.07 13.07 9.10
N GLU A 47 3.35 11.97 9.82
CA GLU A 47 3.48 12.04 11.28
C GLU A 47 4.46 13.15 11.70
N GLU A 48 4.29 13.67 12.90
CA GLU A 48 5.18 14.70 13.41
C GLU A 48 6.65 14.21 13.43
N THR A 49 7.59 15.07 13.13
CA THR A 49 9.03 14.73 13.09
C THR A 49 9.55 14.11 14.39
N THR A 50 8.85 14.35 15.49
CA THR A 50 9.11 13.75 16.82
C THR A 50 8.95 12.24 16.80
N ILE A 51 8.01 11.68 16.05
CA ILE A 51 7.76 10.23 15.97
C ILE A 51 8.89 9.53 15.22
N TYR A 52 9.28 10.07 14.06
CA TYR A 52 10.44 9.54 13.32
C TYR A 52 11.72 9.57 14.16
N ARG A 53 11.94 10.63 14.92
CA ARG A 53 13.08 10.73 15.84
C ARG A 53 13.01 9.67 16.95
N ALA A 54 11.83 9.42 17.51
CA ALA A 54 11.64 8.38 18.51
C ALA A 54 11.92 6.98 17.95
N ARG A 55 11.51 6.69 16.70
CA ARG A 55 11.81 5.42 16.01
C ARG A 55 13.31 5.23 15.79
N ARG A 56 14.01 6.26 15.32
CA ARG A 56 15.48 6.21 15.18
C ARG A 56 16.17 6.01 16.52
N ALA A 57 15.70 6.68 17.58
CA ALA A 57 16.23 6.49 18.93
C ALA A 57 16.00 5.07 19.45
N ALA A 58 14.84 4.47 19.19
CA ALA A 58 14.55 3.08 19.54
C ALA A 58 15.46 2.10 18.80
N LEU A 59 15.64 2.28 17.48
CA LEU A 59 16.56 1.47 16.69
C LEU A 59 18.01 1.59 17.18
N MET A 60 18.48 2.81 17.46
CA MET A 60 19.82 3.03 18.00
C MET A 60 20.02 2.40 19.40
N LYS A 61 18.96 2.29 20.19
CA LYS A 61 19.01 1.60 21.47
C LYS A 61 19.23 0.10 21.32
N GLU A 62 18.60 -0.52 20.33
CA GLU A 62 18.79 -1.95 20.00
C GLU A 62 20.19 -2.20 19.40
N MET A 63 20.72 -1.25 18.63
CA MET A 63 22.09 -1.32 18.10
C MET A 63 23.14 -1.26 19.22
N ASP A 64 22.89 -0.45 20.26
CA ASP A 64 23.82 -0.05 21.33
C ASP A 64 25.11 0.63 20.82
N GLU A 65 25.81 0.05 19.84
CA GLU A 65 27.04 0.56 19.23
C GLU A 65 27.01 0.38 17.69
N GLY A 66 28.07 0.79 17.01
CA GLY A 66 28.25 0.56 15.57
C GLY A 66 27.58 1.61 14.71
N VAL A 67 27.50 1.29 13.43
CA VAL A 67 26.94 2.17 12.38
C VAL A 67 25.92 1.41 11.56
N ALA A 68 24.76 2.00 11.33
CA ALA A 68 23.78 1.51 10.35
C ALA A 68 23.63 2.52 9.22
N VAL A 69 23.51 2.01 7.98
CA VAL A 69 23.25 2.80 6.79
C VAL A 69 21.99 2.27 6.13
N ILE A 70 20.98 3.13 6.00
CA ILE A 70 19.69 2.80 5.41
C ILE A 70 19.49 3.68 4.18
N TYR A 71 19.32 3.05 3.03
CA TYR A 71 19.13 3.73 1.76
C TYR A 71 17.64 3.97 1.49
N ALA A 72 17.35 5.08 0.85
CA ALA A 72 16.05 5.37 0.25
C ALA A 72 15.91 4.58 -1.05
N GLU A 73 15.68 3.30 -0.96
CA GLU A 73 15.46 2.38 -2.08
C GLU A 73 13.96 2.34 -2.40
N GLY A 74 13.43 3.45 -2.91
CA GLY A 74 12.08 3.53 -3.43
C GLY A 74 12.01 3.16 -4.90
N GLU A 75 10.81 2.92 -5.37
CA GLU A 75 10.50 2.60 -6.75
C GLU A 75 9.91 3.82 -7.46
N GLU A 76 10.24 3.98 -8.74
CA GLU A 76 9.62 4.95 -9.63
C GLU A 76 8.72 4.19 -10.61
N ASP A 77 7.46 4.53 -10.61
CA ASP A 77 6.44 3.96 -11.50
C ASP A 77 5.67 5.07 -12.23
N GLY A 78 4.62 4.72 -12.97
CA GLY A 78 3.78 5.67 -13.71
C GLY A 78 3.08 6.72 -12.83
N ASP A 79 2.95 6.48 -11.52
CA ASP A 79 2.35 7.39 -10.53
C ASP A 79 3.41 8.19 -9.76
N GLY A 80 4.70 8.04 -10.08
CA GLY A 80 5.83 8.75 -9.51
C GLY A 80 6.64 7.95 -8.49
N PHE A 81 7.59 8.61 -7.82
CA PHE A 81 8.46 7.96 -6.86
C PHE A 81 7.72 7.59 -5.57
N ARG A 82 7.82 6.31 -5.17
CA ARG A 82 7.39 5.80 -3.87
C ARG A 82 8.63 5.45 -3.04
N GLN A 83 8.72 6.05 -1.85
CA GLN A 83 9.86 5.85 -0.97
C GLN A 83 9.89 4.42 -0.41
N GLY A 84 11.11 3.87 -0.23
CA GLY A 84 11.31 2.60 0.46
C GLY A 84 10.80 2.64 1.90
N SER A 85 10.01 1.65 2.29
CA SER A 85 9.21 1.68 3.51
C SER A 85 10.03 1.75 4.79
N ASP A 86 11.16 1.03 4.88
CA ASP A 86 12.06 1.07 6.03
C ASP A 86 12.69 2.46 6.22
N PHE A 87 13.12 3.08 5.12
CA PHE A 87 13.67 4.43 5.16
C PHE A 87 12.59 5.45 5.53
N PHE A 88 11.40 5.34 4.92
CA PHE A 88 10.28 6.24 5.21
C PHE A 88 9.82 6.12 6.67
N TYR A 89 9.70 4.89 7.21
CA TYR A 89 9.36 4.63 8.59
C TYR A 89 10.28 5.35 9.59
N LEU A 90 11.57 5.41 9.28
CA LEU A 90 12.58 6.03 10.14
C LEU A 90 12.72 7.54 9.93
N THR A 91 12.29 8.08 8.78
CA THR A 91 12.63 9.46 8.41
C THR A 91 11.46 10.35 8.02
N GLY A 92 10.41 9.80 7.41
CA GLY A 92 9.34 10.57 6.76
C GLY A 92 9.81 11.39 5.57
N VAL A 93 11.01 11.12 5.02
CA VAL A 93 11.62 11.88 3.92
C VAL A 93 11.27 11.25 2.58
N PRO A 94 10.55 11.95 1.69
CA PRO A 94 10.14 11.40 0.40
C PRO A 94 11.19 11.55 -0.71
N GLU A 95 12.40 12.02 -0.42
CA GLU A 95 13.41 12.34 -1.43
C GLU A 95 14.14 11.09 -1.91
N ALA A 96 14.08 10.83 -3.23
CA ALA A 96 14.78 9.73 -3.87
C ALA A 96 16.30 9.84 -3.69
N GLY A 97 16.97 8.70 -3.47
CA GLY A 97 18.42 8.64 -3.30
C GLY A 97 18.93 9.24 -1.99
N ALA A 98 18.06 9.54 -1.04
CA ALA A 98 18.45 9.93 0.31
C ALA A 98 19.07 8.74 1.08
N ILE A 99 19.83 9.02 2.12
CA ILE A 99 20.48 7.99 2.94
C ILE A 99 20.42 8.41 4.41
N LEU A 100 20.05 7.49 5.27
CA LEU A 100 20.12 7.65 6.71
C LEU A 100 21.37 6.92 7.26
N VAL A 101 22.13 7.60 8.09
CA VAL A 101 23.24 6.98 8.85
C VAL A 101 22.98 7.17 10.33
N LEU A 102 23.02 6.07 11.09
CA LEU A 102 22.87 6.03 12.54
C LEU A 102 24.15 5.57 13.21
N ALA A 103 24.56 6.25 14.28
CA ALA A 103 25.80 5.97 15.04
C ALA A 103 25.60 6.29 16.52
N PRO A 104 25.00 5.38 17.33
CA PRO A 104 24.53 5.64 18.67
C PRO A 104 25.60 6.12 19.69
N LYS A 105 26.85 5.72 19.51
CA LYS A 105 27.96 6.10 20.41
C LYS A 105 28.62 7.45 20.09
N GLU A 106 28.21 8.09 18.98
CA GLU A 106 28.79 9.39 18.63
C GLU A 106 28.35 10.48 19.62
N ARG A 107 29.29 11.38 19.95
CA ARG A 107 29.08 12.41 20.98
C ARG A 107 28.33 13.63 20.45
N THR A 108 28.58 14.01 19.19
CA THR A 108 28.03 15.25 18.63
C THR A 108 26.79 15.01 17.82
N TYR A 109 26.86 14.15 16.82
CA TYR A 109 25.71 13.81 15.95
C TYR A 109 25.60 12.29 15.88
N ARG A 110 24.43 11.76 16.25
CA ARG A 110 24.14 10.33 16.20
C ARG A 110 23.33 9.94 14.96
N GLU A 111 22.77 10.92 14.31
CA GLU A 111 21.87 10.76 13.16
C GLU A 111 22.33 11.70 12.03
N PHE A 112 22.49 11.16 10.83
CA PHE A 112 22.85 11.92 9.65
C PHE A 112 21.87 11.60 8.54
N LEU A 113 21.22 12.64 8.00
CA LEU A 113 20.48 12.53 6.75
C LEU A 113 21.38 13.01 5.63
N LEU A 114 21.58 12.17 4.63
CA LEU A 114 22.32 12.52 3.44
C LEU A 114 21.36 12.66 2.27
N LEU A 115 21.43 13.80 1.58
CA LEU A 115 20.58 14.09 0.43
C LEU A 115 21.43 14.19 -0.84
N PRO A 116 20.92 13.79 -2.01
CA PRO A 116 21.62 13.96 -3.28
C PRO A 116 22.05 15.40 -3.51
N SER A 117 23.15 15.59 -4.24
CA SER A 117 23.61 16.91 -4.64
C SER A 117 22.58 17.58 -5.54
N ARG A 118 22.52 18.91 -5.52
CA ARG A 118 21.73 19.65 -6.48
C ARG A 118 22.28 19.46 -7.89
N ASP A 119 21.39 19.25 -8.84
CA ASP A 119 21.67 19.18 -10.26
C ASP A 119 20.69 20.07 -11.00
N PRO A 120 21.11 21.28 -11.41
CA PRO A 120 20.20 22.24 -12.05
C PRO A 120 19.57 21.74 -13.37
N GLU A 121 20.21 20.78 -14.06
CA GLU A 121 19.62 20.19 -15.28
C GLU A 121 18.53 19.18 -14.93
N ALA A 122 18.81 18.26 -14.01
CA ALA A 122 17.80 17.33 -13.51
C ALA A 122 16.64 18.05 -12.80
N GLU A 123 16.93 19.11 -12.04
CA GLU A 123 15.91 19.90 -11.32
C GLU A 123 14.90 20.61 -12.25
N ARG A 124 15.24 20.82 -13.53
CA ARG A 124 14.27 21.33 -14.54
C ARG A 124 13.17 20.32 -14.84
N TRP A 125 13.42 19.04 -14.64
CA TRP A 125 12.47 17.96 -14.92
C TRP A 125 11.74 17.49 -13.66
N THR A 126 12.44 17.43 -12.52
CA THR A 126 11.94 16.82 -11.29
C THR A 126 11.56 17.83 -10.20
N GLY A 127 11.76 19.14 -10.46
CA GLY A 127 11.59 20.20 -9.47
C GLY A 127 12.86 20.51 -8.67
N GLU A 128 12.88 21.70 -8.06
CA GLU A 128 14.03 22.17 -7.28
C GLU A 128 14.17 21.40 -5.96
N ARG A 129 15.41 21.01 -5.64
CA ARG A 129 15.75 20.43 -4.32
C ARG A 129 16.01 21.50 -3.29
N ASP A 130 15.53 21.30 -2.07
CA ASP A 130 15.74 22.21 -0.96
C ASP A 130 17.24 22.46 -0.68
N PRO A 131 17.65 23.71 -0.43
CA PRO A 131 19.02 24.01 -0.02
C PRO A 131 19.29 23.48 1.38
N LEU A 132 20.53 23.03 1.63
CA LEU A 132 20.94 22.63 2.99
C LEU A 132 20.91 23.86 3.92
N GLY A 133 20.20 23.75 5.03
CA GLY A 133 20.06 24.87 5.95
C GLY A 133 19.22 24.55 7.20
N ALA A 134 19.00 25.57 8.03
CA ALA A 134 18.22 25.41 9.25
C ALA A 134 16.76 25.05 8.99
N ALA A 135 16.16 25.61 7.93
CA ALA A 135 14.78 25.33 7.54
C ALA A 135 14.61 23.83 7.21
N LEU A 136 15.52 23.26 6.41
CA LEU A 136 15.49 21.86 6.03
C LEU A 136 15.70 20.92 7.22
N ARG A 137 16.64 21.27 8.13
CA ARG A 137 16.83 20.51 9.37
C ARG A 137 15.56 20.50 10.24
N LYS A 138 14.88 21.63 10.35
CA LYS A 138 13.59 21.71 11.05
C LYS A 138 12.50 20.91 10.34
N LYS A 139 12.42 20.99 9.00
CA LYS A 139 11.44 20.28 8.18
C LYS A 139 11.50 18.76 8.41
N TYR A 140 12.71 18.18 8.43
CA TYR A 140 12.90 16.73 8.56
C TYR A 140 13.28 16.26 9.98
N GLY A 141 13.45 17.15 10.93
CA GLY A 141 13.76 16.80 12.32
C GLY A 141 15.16 16.20 12.51
N PHE A 142 16.15 16.64 11.71
CA PHE A 142 17.54 16.23 11.81
C PHE A 142 18.44 17.38 12.22
N GLU A 143 19.42 17.10 13.10
CA GLU A 143 20.44 18.09 13.47
C GLU A 143 21.54 18.18 12.39
N LYS A 144 21.83 17.09 11.71
CA LYS A 144 22.87 17.01 10.68
C LYS A 144 22.31 16.50 9.37
N ILE A 145 22.32 17.38 8.34
CA ILE A 145 22.00 17.04 6.95
C ILE A 145 23.21 17.39 6.09
N VAL A 146 23.66 16.46 5.24
CA VAL A 146 24.81 16.62 4.33
C VAL A 146 24.48 16.07 2.95
N ARG A 147 25.42 16.16 2.01
CA ARG A 147 25.29 15.58 0.64
C ARG A 147 25.84 14.15 0.58
N THR A 148 25.20 13.30 -0.26
CA THR A 148 25.53 11.86 -0.38
C THR A 148 26.96 11.58 -0.85
N GLY A 149 27.60 12.50 -1.58
CA GLY A 149 28.99 12.34 -2.04
C GLY A 149 30.03 12.12 -0.92
N GLY A 150 29.67 12.43 0.34
CA GLY A 150 30.53 12.21 1.50
C GLY A 150 30.33 10.87 2.25
N LEU A 151 29.39 10.01 1.79
CA LEU A 151 28.95 8.82 2.52
C LEU A 151 30.10 7.88 2.93
N THR A 152 30.90 7.43 1.98
CA THR A 152 31.98 6.44 2.27
C THR A 152 32.98 6.99 3.29
N ARG A 153 33.34 8.28 3.19
CA ARG A 153 34.25 8.92 4.15
C ARG A 153 33.61 8.99 5.54
N LEU A 154 32.32 9.37 5.63
CA LEU A 154 31.59 9.42 6.89
C LEU A 154 31.56 8.05 7.55
N VAL A 155 31.20 6.99 6.82
CA VAL A 155 31.08 5.64 7.38
C VAL A 155 32.46 5.08 7.78
N LEU A 156 33.52 5.34 7.01
CA LEU A 156 34.91 4.99 7.42
C LEU A 156 35.31 5.68 8.74
N ASP A 157 35.03 6.97 8.86
CA ASP A 157 35.35 7.73 10.05
C ASP A 157 34.57 7.22 11.29
N LEU A 158 33.27 6.95 11.16
CA LEU A 158 32.45 6.39 12.22
C LEU A 158 32.88 4.96 12.59
N ALA A 159 33.11 4.09 11.60
CA ALA A 159 33.53 2.70 11.81
C ALA A 159 34.91 2.58 12.44
N SER A 160 35.80 3.57 12.26
CA SER A 160 37.11 3.60 12.93
C SER A 160 37.00 3.73 14.44
N ARG A 161 35.89 4.31 14.94
CA ARG A 161 35.60 4.48 16.37
C ARG A 161 34.65 3.42 16.93
N SER A 162 33.78 2.83 16.06
CA SER A 162 32.82 1.80 16.46
C SER A 162 32.74 0.76 15.32
N PRO A 163 33.58 -0.30 15.37
CA PRO A 163 33.85 -1.18 14.22
C PRO A 163 32.78 -2.25 13.96
N VAL A 164 31.52 -1.96 14.29
CA VAL A 164 30.36 -2.80 13.98
C VAL A 164 29.52 -2.10 12.90
N LEU A 165 29.21 -2.79 11.82
CA LEU A 165 28.31 -2.33 10.76
C LEU A 165 27.04 -3.16 10.80
N TRP A 166 25.90 -2.50 10.97
CA TRP A 166 24.60 -3.17 11.10
C TRP A 166 23.92 -3.24 9.74
N GLN A 167 23.70 -4.46 9.24
CA GLN A 167 22.84 -4.70 8.09
C GLN A 167 21.39 -4.55 8.50
N VAL A 168 20.73 -3.51 8.04
CA VAL A 168 19.31 -3.24 8.30
C VAL A 168 18.46 -3.67 7.11
N MET A 169 18.97 -3.49 5.90
CA MET A 169 18.28 -3.82 4.67
C MET A 169 18.15 -5.34 4.50
N ARG A 170 16.93 -5.78 4.19
CA ARG A 170 16.68 -7.20 3.93
C ARG A 170 17.20 -7.58 2.54
N PRO A 171 17.80 -8.77 2.39
CA PRO A 171 18.03 -9.33 1.07
C PRO A 171 16.69 -9.54 0.38
N ASP A 172 16.54 -9.02 -0.81
CA ASP A 172 15.42 -9.36 -1.69
C ASP A 172 15.79 -10.64 -2.46
N SER A 173 15.06 -11.72 -2.20
CA SER A 173 15.31 -13.01 -2.87
C SER A 173 14.98 -13.00 -4.37
N ALA A 174 14.20 -12.00 -4.84
CA ALA A 174 13.87 -11.83 -6.25
C ALA A 174 14.95 -11.04 -7.01
N ARG A 175 15.88 -10.39 -6.30
CA ARG A 175 16.98 -9.62 -6.89
C ARG A 175 18.32 -10.31 -6.61
N ASP A 176 19.05 -10.65 -7.67
CA ASP A 176 20.43 -11.17 -7.57
C ASP A 176 21.44 -10.12 -7.10
N SER A 177 21.01 -8.88 -6.88
CA SER A 177 21.87 -7.78 -6.45
C SER A 177 22.13 -7.81 -4.95
N LYS A 178 23.39 -7.59 -4.58
CA LYS A 178 23.77 -7.43 -3.18
C LYS A 178 23.14 -6.15 -2.62
N PRO A 179 22.56 -6.16 -1.39
CA PRO A 179 22.06 -4.96 -0.74
C PRO A 179 23.08 -3.83 -0.69
N ALA A 180 22.65 -2.59 -0.91
CA ALA A 180 23.53 -1.43 -1.04
C ALA A 180 24.34 -1.14 0.23
N ASP A 181 23.78 -1.41 1.42
CA ASP A 181 24.50 -1.33 2.69
C ASP A 181 25.67 -2.34 2.75
N LEU A 182 25.45 -3.59 2.32
CA LEU A 182 26.50 -4.61 2.28
C LEU A 182 27.58 -4.32 1.22
N GLU A 183 27.23 -3.67 0.09
CA GLU A 183 28.23 -3.19 -0.87
C GLU A 183 29.13 -2.12 -0.25
N LEU A 184 28.53 -1.14 0.44
CA LEU A 184 29.28 -0.11 1.14
C LEU A 184 30.16 -0.71 2.24
N TYR A 185 29.63 -1.65 3.03
CA TYR A 185 30.35 -2.31 4.12
C TYR A 185 31.53 -3.11 3.62
N GLY A 186 31.43 -3.78 2.47
CA GLY A 186 32.57 -4.41 1.81
C GLY A 186 33.66 -3.42 1.44
N LYS A 187 33.31 -2.22 0.95
CA LYS A 187 34.28 -1.15 0.66
C LYS A 187 34.93 -0.59 1.94
N VAL A 188 34.20 -0.52 3.05
CA VAL A 188 34.72 -0.06 4.35
C VAL A 188 35.69 -1.12 4.93
N SER A 189 35.25 -2.39 4.99
CA SER A 189 36.05 -3.49 5.55
C SER A 189 37.35 -3.75 4.79
N SER A 190 37.38 -3.46 3.47
CA SER A 190 38.63 -3.55 2.68
C SER A 190 39.68 -2.50 3.03
N LYS A 191 39.27 -1.42 3.73
CA LYS A 191 40.14 -0.29 4.11
C LYS A 191 40.43 -0.18 5.59
N LEU A 192 39.60 -0.83 6.42
CA LEU A 192 39.66 -0.72 7.87
C LEU A 192 39.61 -2.12 8.49
N ALA A 193 40.72 -2.51 9.14
CA ALA A 193 40.83 -3.81 9.81
C ALA A 193 39.90 -3.87 11.07
N GLY A 194 39.43 -5.07 11.39
CA GLY A 194 38.64 -5.31 12.62
C GLY A 194 37.18 -4.94 12.53
N VAL A 195 36.69 -4.48 11.37
CA VAL A 195 35.26 -4.20 11.14
C VAL A 195 34.47 -5.51 10.99
N SER A 196 33.38 -5.63 11.72
CA SER A 196 32.43 -6.75 11.62
C SER A 196 31.07 -6.27 11.12
N THR A 197 30.38 -7.13 10.36
CA THR A 197 28.98 -6.87 9.95
C THR A 197 28.04 -7.80 10.72
N LYS A 198 26.96 -7.24 11.26
CA LYS A 198 25.92 -7.98 12.02
C LYS A 198 24.53 -7.70 11.43
N PRO A 199 23.60 -8.67 11.38
CA PRO A 199 22.24 -8.43 10.91
C PRO A 199 21.33 -7.80 11.98
N LEU A 200 20.44 -6.87 11.55
CA LEU A 200 19.42 -6.22 12.39
C LEU A 200 18.01 -6.21 11.78
N PRO A 201 17.69 -7.06 10.78
CA PRO A 201 16.46 -6.88 10.01
C PRO A 201 15.17 -7.14 10.81
N PHE A 202 15.20 -8.07 11.80
CA PHE A 202 14.01 -8.41 12.58
C PHE A 202 13.59 -7.30 13.56
N THR A 203 14.52 -6.51 14.05
CA THR A 203 14.21 -5.37 14.93
C THR A 203 13.31 -4.37 14.24
N LEU A 204 13.65 -4.00 13.02
CA LEU A 204 12.85 -3.04 12.25
C LEU A 204 11.48 -3.59 11.87
N ALA A 205 11.40 -4.87 11.50
CA ALA A 205 10.12 -5.55 11.25
C ALA A 205 9.19 -5.53 12.48
N ARG A 206 9.74 -5.85 13.65
CA ARG A 206 9.02 -5.81 14.93
C ARG A 206 8.57 -4.39 15.28
N MET A 207 9.40 -3.38 14.99
CA MET A 207 9.02 -1.97 15.22
C MET A 207 7.89 -1.55 14.28
N ARG A 208 7.95 -1.92 12.99
CA ARG A 208 6.94 -1.58 11.98
C ARG A 208 5.60 -2.27 12.22
N SER A 209 5.60 -3.49 12.75
CA SER A 209 4.35 -4.24 12.98
C SER A 209 3.44 -3.61 14.05
N ARG A 210 3.94 -2.68 14.87
CA ARG A 210 3.15 -1.99 15.90
C ARG A 210 2.96 -0.53 15.54
N HIS A 211 1.77 -0.21 15.04
CA HIS A 211 1.45 1.13 14.58
C HIS A 211 1.15 2.10 15.72
N SER A 212 1.64 3.32 15.58
CA SER A 212 1.23 4.46 16.38
C SER A 212 -0.23 4.84 16.11
N PRO A 213 -0.90 5.61 16.99
CA PRO A 213 -2.25 6.13 16.68
C PRO A 213 -2.32 6.95 15.39
N GLY A 214 -1.23 7.66 15.02
CA GLY A 214 -1.13 8.40 13.76
C GLY A 214 -1.12 7.48 12.54
N GLU A 215 -0.32 6.40 12.57
CA GLU A 215 -0.29 5.38 11.52
C GLU A 215 -1.64 4.68 11.36
N ILE A 216 -2.27 4.28 12.47
CA ILE A 216 -3.61 3.69 12.44
C ILE A 216 -4.62 4.65 11.79
N ALA A 217 -4.54 5.95 12.07
CA ALA A 217 -5.41 6.93 11.43
C ALA A 217 -5.19 7.06 9.93
N LEU A 218 -3.93 6.91 9.44
CA LEU A 218 -3.60 6.89 8.01
C LEU A 218 -4.10 5.61 7.33
N ILE A 219 -3.90 4.44 7.94
CA ILE A 219 -4.47 3.16 7.46
C ILE A 219 -6.00 3.27 7.40
N GLN A 220 -6.66 3.76 8.44
CA GLN A 220 -8.12 3.98 8.44
C GLN A 220 -8.56 4.95 7.34
N ARG A 221 -7.72 5.91 6.97
CA ARG A 221 -8.01 6.81 5.86
C ARG A 221 -7.90 6.09 4.52
N ALA A 222 -6.88 5.26 4.31
CA ALA A 222 -6.75 4.40 3.14
C ALA A 222 -7.96 3.47 3.00
N VAL A 223 -8.35 2.80 4.08
CA VAL A 223 -9.57 1.95 4.15
C VAL A 223 -10.82 2.72 3.70
N ARG A 224 -11.08 3.90 4.26
CA ARG A 224 -12.27 4.68 3.88
C ARG A 224 -12.27 5.09 2.40
N ILE A 225 -11.10 5.46 1.87
CA ILE A 225 -10.95 5.77 0.44
C ILE A 225 -11.24 4.51 -0.40
N SER A 226 -10.73 3.35 0.02
CA SER A 226 -10.99 2.07 -0.64
C SER A 226 -12.47 1.72 -0.63
N GLU A 227 -13.15 1.85 0.51
CA GLU A 227 -14.59 1.64 0.62
C GLU A 227 -15.42 2.54 -0.30
N GLU A 228 -15.02 3.82 -0.46
CA GLU A 228 -15.69 4.73 -1.42
C GLU A 228 -15.50 4.25 -2.86
N GLY A 229 -14.33 3.72 -3.21
CA GLY A 229 -14.05 3.08 -4.50
C GLY A 229 -14.92 1.85 -4.74
N PHE A 230 -15.01 0.96 -3.75
CA PHE A 230 -15.91 -0.20 -3.82
C PHE A 230 -17.37 0.18 -4.07
N ARG A 231 -17.86 1.22 -3.39
CA ARG A 231 -19.25 1.70 -3.59
C ARG A 231 -19.49 2.22 -5.01
N ALA A 232 -18.49 2.85 -5.61
CA ALA A 232 -18.58 3.30 -7.01
C ALA A 232 -18.43 2.12 -7.98
N ALA A 233 -17.47 1.24 -7.76
CA ALA A 233 -17.19 0.06 -8.58
C ALA A 233 -18.41 -0.86 -8.72
N VAL A 234 -19.15 -1.08 -7.63
CA VAL A 234 -20.36 -1.92 -7.63
C VAL A 234 -21.42 -1.41 -8.61
N LEU A 235 -21.48 -0.12 -8.91
CA LEU A 235 -22.44 0.44 -9.87
C LEU A 235 -22.14 -0.02 -11.33
N GLU A 236 -20.91 -0.43 -11.61
CA GLU A 236 -20.49 -0.95 -12.92
C GLU A 236 -20.66 -2.48 -13.06
N ILE A 237 -20.98 -3.19 -11.98
CA ILE A 237 -21.14 -4.65 -11.99
C ILE A 237 -22.51 -5.02 -12.54
N ARG A 238 -22.55 -5.59 -13.76
CA ARG A 238 -23.74 -6.15 -14.40
C ARG A 238 -23.34 -7.09 -15.53
N PRO A 239 -24.21 -8.02 -15.94
CA PRO A 239 -23.97 -8.81 -17.14
C PRO A 239 -23.69 -7.92 -18.36
N GLY A 240 -22.64 -8.27 -19.14
CA GLY A 240 -22.21 -7.51 -20.31
C GLY A 240 -21.23 -6.35 -20.02
N SER A 241 -20.99 -5.97 -18.77
CA SER A 241 -19.90 -5.05 -18.38
C SER A 241 -18.57 -5.82 -18.26
N THR A 242 -17.45 -5.12 -18.23
CA THR A 242 -16.11 -5.73 -18.10
C THR A 242 -15.55 -5.57 -16.69
N GLU A 243 -14.67 -6.48 -16.30
CA GLU A 243 -13.89 -6.40 -15.05
C GLU A 243 -13.12 -5.08 -14.94
N GLY A 244 -12.46 -4.66 -16.03
CA GLY A 244 -11.68 -3.42 -16.06
C GLY A 244 -12.50 -2.13 -15.88
N ARG A 245 -13.80 -2.13 -16.16
CA ARG A 245 -14.66 -0.98 -15.83
C ARG A 245 -14.87 -0.86 -14.32
N VAL A 246 -14.97 -2.00 -13.63
CA VAL A 246 -15.11 -2.06 -12.17
C VAL A 246 -13.84 -1.53 -11.51
N GLU A 247 -12.68 -2.00 -11.96
CA GLU A 247 -11.35 -1.54 -11.52
C GLU A 247 -11.16 -0.03 -11.75
N ALA A 248 -11.35 0.42 -12.99
CA ALA A 248 -11.15 1.82 -13.36
C ALA A 248 -12.04 2.79 -12.56
N GLU A 249 -13.26 2.40 -12.22
CA GLU A 249 -14.16 3.25 -11.44
C GLU A 249 -13.72 3.36 -9.97
N ALA A 250 -13.20 2.28 -9.38
CA ALA A 250 -12.61 2.32 -8.04
C ALA A 250 -11.39 3.26 -8.02
N GLU A 251 -10.44 3.08 -8.93
CA GLU A 251 -9.23 3.90 -9.01
C GLU A 251 -9.52 5.37 -9.28
N ARG A 252 -10.50 5.67 -10.13
CA ARG A 252 -10.96 7.05 -10.37
C ARG A 252 -11.39 7.72 -9.08
N VAL A 253 -12.14 7.00 -8.22
CA VAL A 253 -12.57 7.53 -6.92
C VAL A 253 -11.38 7.72 -6.00
N TRP A 254 -10.48 6.76 -5.90
CA TRP A 254 -9.30 6.85 -5.05
C TRP A 254 -8.43 8.06 -5.40
N LYS A 255 -8.12 8.24 -6.68
CA LYS A 255 -7.34 9.41 -7.16
C LYS A 255 -8.05 10.73 -6.85
N SER A 256 -9.39 10.78 -6.95
CA SER A 256 -10.17 11.97 -6.58
C SER A 256 -10.19 12.26 -5.07
N ARG A 257 -9.87 11.26 -4.24
CA ARG A 257 -9.80 11.37 -2.76
C ARG A 257 -8.38 11.57 -2.23
N GLY A 258 -7.40 11.73 -3.11
CA GLY A 258 -6.00 12.01 -2.77
C GLY A 258 -5.13 10.77 -2.58
N ALA A 259 -5.64 9.57 -2.84
CA ALA A 259 -4.81 8.39 -3.01
C ALA A 259 -4.17 8.44 -4.40
N ARG A 260 -2.84 8.46 -4.45
CA ARG A 260 -2.11 8.61 -5.72
C ARG A 260 -2.10 7.33 -6.53
N ARG A 261 -2.13 6.19 -5.85
CA ARG A 261 -2.00 4.86 -6.44
C ARG A 261 -2.85 3.83 -5.69
N PRO A 262 -3.13 2.67 -6.30
CA PRO A 262 -3.56 1.49 -5.56
C PRO A 262 -2.45 1.03 -4.59
N ALA A 263 -2.81 0.35 -3.51
CA ALA A 263 -1.86 -0.25 -2.57
C ALA A 263 -1.10 -1.43 -3.21
N TYR A 264 -1.73 -2.09 -4.15
CA TYR A 264 -1.23 -3.20 -4.98
C TYR A 264 -2.01 -3.23 -6.30
N ALA A 265 -1.54 -4.03 -7.26
CA ALA A 265 -2.26 -4.22 -8.51
C ALA A 265 -3.65 -4.83 -8.24
N SER A 266 -4.71 -4.10 -8.59
CA SER A 266 -6.09 -4.52 -8.35
C SER A 266 -6.40 -5.88 -8.97
N ILE A 267 -7.10 -6.74 -8.25
CA ILE A 267 -7.52 -8.07 -8.67
C ILE A 267 -9.03 -8.04 -8.83
N VAL A 268 -9.51 -8.04 -10.08
CA VAL A 268 -10.94 -8.02 -10.39
C VAL A 268 -11.26 -9.18 -11.32
N GLY A 269 -11.73 -10.30 -10.75
CA GLY A 269 -11.95 -11.55 -11.48
C GLY A 269 -13.38 -12.05 -11.39
N SER A 270 -14.04 -12.25 -12.54
CA SER A 270 -15.40 -12.77 -12.64
C SER A 270 -15.46 -14.22 -13.14
N GLY A 271 -16.42 -15.00 -12.65
CA GLY A 271 -16.60 -16.40 -13.03
C GLY A 271 -15.30 -17.20 -12.87
N PRO A 272 -14.74 -17.82 -13.92
CA PRO A 272 -13.50 -18.61 -13.81
C PRO A 272 -12.29 -17.81 -13.30
N ASN A 273 -12.23 -16.48 -13.57
CA ASN A 273 -11.12 -15.64 -13.14
C ASN A 273 -11.11 -15.44 -11.61
N SER A 274 -12.25 -15.58 -10.94
CA SER A 274 -12.35 -15.51 -9.48
C SER A 274 -11.58 -16.64 -8.75
N THR A 275 -11.18 -17.69 -9.47
CA THR A 275 -10.39 -18.79 -8.93
C THR A 275 -8.88 -18.60 -9.06
N ILE A 276 -8.44 -17.50 -9.66
CA ILE A 276 -7.03 -17.15 -9.84
C ILE A 276 -6.66 -16.12 -8.77
N LEU A 277 -5.83 -16.50 -7.82
CA LEU A 277 -5.54 -15.69 -6.61
C LEU A 277 -5.11 -14.26 -6.91
N HIS A 278 -4.15 -14.06 -7.82
CA HIS A 278 -3.65 -12.75 -8.25
C HIS A 278 -3.93 -12.57 -9.75
N TYR A 279 -5.22 -12.52 -10.13
CA TYR A 279 -5.63 -12.34 -11.52
C TYR A 279 -5.27 -10.94 -12.05
N PRO A 280 -4.37 -10.81 -13.05
CA PRO A 280 -3.74 -9.51 -13.34
C PRO A 280 -4.36 -8.72 -14.51
N LYS A 281 -5.44 -9.23 -15.18
CA LYS A 281 -5.83 -8.71 -16.50
C LYS A 281 -7.07 -7.84 -16.52
N SER A 282 -8.09 -8.14 -15.70
CA SER A 282 -9.37 -7.44 -15.62
C SER A 282 -10.07 -7.20 -17.00
N GLU A 283 -9.91 -8.16 -17.94
CA GLU A 283 -10.35 -7.99 -19.35
C GLU A 283 -11.70 -8.64 -19.67
N ARG A 284 -12.16 -9.55 -18.81
CA ARG A 284 -13.30 -10.40 -19.11
C ARG A 284 -14.63 -9.66 -19.06
N VAL A 285 -15.56 -10.01 -19.95
CA VAL A 285 -16.97 -9.60 -19.90
C VAL A 285 -17.72 -10.48 -18.91
N MET A 286 -18.29 -9.87 -17.87
CA MET A 286 -19.06 -10.54 -16.81
C MET A 286 -20.34 -11.16 -17.40
N GLN A 287 -20.67 -12.39 -16.96
CA GLN A 287 -21.86 -13.10 -17.41
C GLN A 287 -22.94 -13.13 -16.30
N ASP A 288 -24.19 -13.34 -16.72
CA ASP A 288 -25.29 -13.55 -15.78
C ASP A 288 -25.08 -14.85 -14.97
N GLY A 289 -25.40 -14.79 -13.69
CA GLY A 289 -25.25 -15.94 -12.77
C GLY A 289 -23.84 -16.20 -12.27
N GLU A 290 -22.84 -15.36 -12.60
CA GLU A 290 -21.47 -15.48 -12.06
C GLU A 290 -21.29 -14.65 -10.78
N LEU A 291 -20.22 -14.96 -10.04
CA LEU A 291 -19.65 -14.06 -9.03
C LEU A 291 -18.52 -13.23 -9.65
N ILE A 292 -18.27 -12.07 -9.06
CA ILE A 292 -17.06 -11.28 -9.24
C ILE A 292 -16.38 -11.10 -7.89
N LEU A 293 -15.10 -11.47 -7.84
CA LEU A 293 -14.20 -11.23 -6.74
C LEU A 293 -13.43 -9.95 -7.03
N MET A 294 -13.47 -9.01 -6.10
CA MET A 294 -12.75 -7.75 -6.15
C MET A 294 -11.85 -7.67 -4.92
N ASP A 295 -10.56 -7.74 -5.15
CA ASP A 295 -9.51 -7.55 -4.18
C ASP A 295 -8.69 -6.36 -4.63
N MET A 296 -8.95 -5.21 -4.01
CA MET A 296 -8.46 -3.93 -4.49
C MET A 296 -8.53 -2.87 -3.41
N SER A 297 -7.45 -2.12 -3.23
CA SER A 297 -7.39 -1.09 -2.21
C SER A 297 -6.47 0.06 -2.57
N ALA A 298 -6.68 1.19 -1.90
CA ALA A 298 -5.92 2.42 -2.08
C ALA A 298 -4.74 2.51 -1.11
N GLU A 299 -3.64 3.13 -1.54
CA GLU A 299 -2.59 3.65 -0.68
C GLU A 299 -2.85 5.13 -0.38
N PHE A 300 -2.79 5.54 0.88
CA PHE A 300 -2.88 6.93 1.28
C PHE A 300 -1.70 7.33 2.16
N ALA A 301 -0.95 8.34 1.74
CA ALA A 301 0.22 8.87 2.46
C ALA A 301 1.24 7.76 2.86
N HIS A 302 1.52 6.85 1.93
CA HIS A 302 2.36 5.64 2.08
C HIS A 302 1.76 4.50 2.89
N TYR A 303 0.56 4.64 3.46
CA TYR A 303 -0.09 3.54 4.19
C TYR A 303 -1.10 2.83 3.29
N ALA A 304 -0.97 1.51 3.24
CA ALA A 304 -1.85 0.62 2.51
C ALA A 304 -3.13 0.30 3.29
N SER A 305 -4.13 -0.16 2.59
CA SER A 305 -5.24 -0.96 3.09
C SER A 305 -5.39 -2.20 2.22
N ASP A 306 -6.13 -3.19 2.69
CA ASP A 306 -6.39 -4.41 1.95
C ASP A 306 -7.82 -4.93 2.18
N ILE A 307 -8.60 -5.05 1.10
CA ILE A 307 -10.02 -5.41 1.21
C ILE A 307 -10.44 -6.26 0.02
N THR A 308 -11.01 -7.41 0.30
CA THR A 308 -11.69 -8.22 -0.71
C THR A 308 -13.19 -8.31 -0.45
N ARG A 309 -13.98 -8.16 -1.51
CA ARG A 309 -15.41 -8.51 -1.55
C ARG A 309 -15.73 -9.34 -2.78
N THR A 310 -16.49 -10.41 -2.56
CA THR A 310 -17.06 -11.23 -3.63
C THR A 310 -18.57 -11.00 -3.70
N VAL A 311 -19.08 -10.62 -4.88
CA VAL A 311 -20.50 -10.28 -5.05
C VAL A 311 -21.09 -10.94 -6.30
N PRO A 312 -22.42 -11.21 -6.34
CA PRO A 312 -23.07 -11.77 -7.53
C PRO A 312 -23.24 -10.72 -8.63
N VAL A 313 -22.80 -11.04 -9.86
CA VAL A 313 -22.84 -10.13 -11.02
C VAL A 313 -24.26 -9.63 -11.31
N ASN A 314 -25.27 -10.49 -11.17
CA ASN A 314 -26.68 -10.10 -11.37
C ASN A 314 -27.36 -9.58 -10.11
N GLY A 315 -26.68 -9.57 -8.96
CA GLY A 315 -27.16 -9.06 -7.68
C GLY A 315 -27.82 -10.10 -6.80
N LYS A 316 -27.82 -11.39 -7.17
CA LYS A 316 -28.40 -12.48 -6.40
C LYS A 316 -27.47 -13.70 -6.38
N PHE A 317 -27.20 -14.23 -5.19
CA PHE A 317 -26.50 -15.49 -5.05
C PHE A 317 -27.39 -16.67 -5.46
N THR A 318 -26.84 -17.60 -6.24
CA THR A 318 -27.44 -18.94 -6.36
C THR A 318 -27.22 -19.72 -5.06
N ALA A 319 -28.01 -20.79 -4.84
CA ALA A 319 -27.87 -21.60 -3.64
C ALA A 319 -26.45 -22.21 -3.43
N PRO A 320 -25.78 -22.73 -4.47
CA PRO A 320 -24.38 -23.18 -4.34
C PRO A 320 -23.41 -22.03 -3.98
N GLN A 321 -23.51 -20.88 -4.65
CA GLN A 321 -22.67 -19.71 -4.36
C GLN A 321 -22.84 -19.22 -2.94
N ARG A 322 -24.09 -19.11 -2.48
CA ARG A 322 -24.41 -18.68 -1.13
C ARG A 322 -23.83 -19.63 -0.08
N LYS A 323 -23.89 -20.94 -0.31
CA LYS A 323 -23.30 -21.95 0.56
C LYS A 323 -21.81 -21.75 0.75
N ILE A 324 -21.05 -21.55 -0.34
CA ILE A 324 -19.59 -21.32 -0.27
C ILE A 324 -19.29 -19.96 0.37
N TYR A 325 -20.04 -18.92 0.02
CA TYR A 325 -19.88 -17.58 0.57
C TYR A 325 -20.06 -17.58 2.11
N GLU A 326 -21.16 -18.20 2.60
CA GLU A 326 -21.45 -18.32 4.04
C GLU A 326 -20.38 -19.13 4.77
N LEU A 327 -19.79 -20.14 4.12
CA LEU A 327 -18.70 -20.93 4.70
C LEU A 327 -17.42 -20.09 4.86
N VAL A 328 -17.04 -19.32 3.84
CA VAL A 328 -15.89 -18.39 3.90
C VAL A 328 -16.13 -17.31 4.97
N LEU A 329 -17.32 -16.73 5.04
CA LEU A 329 -17.67 -15.75 6.05
C LEU A 329 -17.59 -16.35 7.49
N LYS A 330 -18.04 -17.59 7.65
CA LYS A 330 -17.91 -18.31 8.93
C LYS A 330 -16.47 -18.55 9.32
N ALA A 331 -15.60 -18.86 8.35
CA ALA A 331 -14.17 -19.02 8.57
C ALA A 331 -13.51 -17.71 8.98
N GLN A 332 -13.83 -16.60 8.29
CA GLN A 332 -13.36 -15.26 8.65
C GLN A 332 -13.75 -14.90 10.09
N LYS A 333 -15.03 -15.13 10.42
CA LYS A 333 -15.52 -14.87 11.78
C LYS A 333 -14.81 -15.73 12.83
N ALA A 334 -14.55 -16.99 12.57
CA ALA A 334 -13.88 -17.90 13.50
C ALA A 334 -12.46 -17.44 13.83
N ALA A 335 -11.73 -16.92 12.83
CA ALA A 335 -10.42 -16.30 13.03
C ALA A 335 -10.53 -14.98 13.79
N PHE A 336 -11.42 -14.07 13.36
CA PHE A 336 -11.61 -12.77 13.98
C PHE A 336 -11.97 -12.86 15.47
N ASP A 337 -12.85 -13.79 15.86
CA ASP A 337 -13.27 -13.99 17.25
C ASP A 337 -12.10 -14.39 18.19
N GLN A 338 -10.99 -14.86 17.64
CA GLN A 338 -9.78 -15.21 18.39
C GLN A 338 -8.75 -14.08 18.46
N VAL A 339 -8.88 -13.03 17.65
CA VAL A 339 -7.90 -11.94 17.61
C VAL A 339 -7.89 -11.16 18.92
N LYS A 340 -6.79 -11.26 19.65
CA LYS A 340 -6.51 -10.50 20.88
C LYS A 340 -5.02 -10.52 21.18
N PRO A 341 -4.52 -9.63 22.03
CA PRO A 341 -3.12 -9.67 22.48
C PRO A 341 -2.76 -11.04 23.09
N GLY A 342 -1.58 -11.54 22.74
CA GLY A 342 -1.05 -12.80 23.23
C GLY A 342 -1.36 -14.04 22.40
N VAL A 343 -2.23 -13.96 21.39
CA VAL A 343 -2.51 -15.03 20.43
C VAL A 343 -1.50 -14.98 19.28
N TYR A 344 -1.09 -16.10 18.75
CA TYR A 344 -0.22 -16.16 17.58
C TYR A 344 -1.02 -16.12 16.28
N PHE A 345 -0.41 -15.60 15.22
CA PHE A 345 -1.06 -15.50 13.91
C PHE A 345 -1.46 -16.90 13.38
N GLU A 346 -0.64 -17.90 13.62
CA GLU A 346 -0.91 -19.30 13.24
C GLU A 346 -2.18 -19.89 13.89
N ASP A 347 -2.53 -19.45 15.11
CA ASP A 347 -3.76 -19.90 15.78
C ASP A 347 -5.01 -19.38 15.05
N LEU A 348 -4.92 -18.16 14.46
CA LEU A 348 -6.00 -17.58 13.66
C LEU A 348 -6.19 -18.35 12.35
N ASP A 349 -5.07 -18.69 11.66
CA ASP A 349 -5.09 -19.50 10.44
C ASP A 349 -5.71 -20.89 10.73
N ALA A 350 -5.28 -21.53 11.79
CA ALA A 350 -5.82 -22.84 12.20
C ALA A 350 -7.33 -22.79 12.47
N ALA A 351 -7.83 -21.69 13.08
CA ALA A 351 -9.26 -21.53 13.37
C ALA A 351 -10.09 -21.39 12.08
N ALA A 352 -9.65 -20.58 11.12
CA ALA A 352 -10.33 -20.42 9.84
C ALA A 352 -10.27 -21.71 9.02
N ARG A 353 -9.09 -22.31 8.93
CA ARG A 353 -8.83 -23.55 8.19
C ARG A 353 -9.69 -24.69 8.69
N LYS A 354 -9.80 -24.85 10.01
CA LYS A 354 -10.67 -25.88 10.61
C LYS A 354 -12.12 -25.78 10.16
N VAL A 355 -12.69 -24.58 10.05
CA VAL A 355 -14.07 -24.37 9.59
C VAL A 355 -14.25 -24.87 8.16
N ILE A 356 -13.28 -24.60 7.29
CA ILE A 356 -13.32 -24.97 5.87
C ILE A 356 -13.09 -26.47 5.69
N GLU A 357 -12.14 -27.06 6.44
CA GLU A 357 -11.83 -28.50 6.45
C GLU A 357 -13.00 -29.35 6.96
N ASP A 358 -13.62 -28.96 8.08
CA ASP A 358 -14.77 -29.66 8.65
C ASP A 358 -15.97 -29.70 7.67
N ALA A 359 -16.03 -28.76 6.72
CA ALA A 359 -17.04 -28.72 5.66
C ALA A 359 -16.62 -29.49 4.38
N GLY A 360 -15.42 -30.09 4.34
CA GLY A 360 -14.90 -30.86 3.23
C GLY A 360 -14.27 -30.05 2.09
N TYR A 361 -13.90 -28.78 2.36
CA TYR A 361 -13.29 -27.87 1.36
C TYR A 361 -11.83 -27.51 1.68
N GLY A 362 -11.15 -28.25 2.58
CA GLY A 362 -9.77 -27.94 3.00
C GLY A 362 -8.78 -27.80 1.86
N ASP A 363 -8.85 -28.68 0.84
CA ASP A 363 -7.97 -28.66 -0.34
C ASP A 363 -8.17 -27.43 -1.24
N TYR A 364 -9.23 -26.67 -1.03
CA TYR A 364 -9.58 -25.46 -1.81
C TYR A 364 -9.26 -24.15 -1.10
N PHE A 365 -8.75 -24.21 0.14
CA PHE A 365 -8.17 -23.05 0.83
C PHE A 365 -6.65 -23.10 0.71
N ILE A 366 -6.12 -22.56 -0.38
CA ILE A 366 -4.77 -22.81 -0.90
C ILE A 366 -3.74 -21.71 -0.56
N HIS A 367 -4.08 -20.78 0.33
CA HIS A 367 -3.16 -19.75 0.82
C HIS A 367 -3.23 -19.62 2.35
N GLY A 368 -2.39 -18.78 2.95
CA GLY A 368 -2.47 -18.44 4.38
C GLY A 368 -3.67 -17.55 4.69
N LEU A 369 -4.01 -17.44 5.97
CA LEU A 369 -5.16 -16.63 6.40
C LEU A 369 -5.02 -15.14 6.10
N GLY A 370 -3.77 -14.63 6.00
CA GLY A 370 -3.52 -13.21 5.77
C GLY A 370 -2.11 -12.78 6.17
N HIS A 371 -1.92 -11.48 6.35
CA HIS A 371 -0.62 -10.87 6.59
C HIS A 371 -0.75 -9.56 7.40
N PHE A 372 0.39 -8.96 7.75
CA PHE A 372 0.45 -7.61 8.33
C PHE A 372 0.26 -6.57 7.25
N VAL A 373 -0.42 -5.47 7.58
CA VAL A 373 -0.65 -4.30 6.72
C VAL A 373 -0.11 -3.05 7.39
N GLY A 374 0.50 -2.17 6.61
CA GLY A 374 1.05 -0.90 7.11
C GLY A 374 1.56 -0.01 6.00
N LEU A 375 2.87 0.27 5.98
CA LEU A 375 3.53 0.98 4.89
C LEU A 375 3.52 0.17 3.58
N ASP A 376 3.56 -1.14 3.68
CA ASP A 376 3.39 -2.05 2.56
C ASP A 376 2.08 -2.84 2.75
N VAL A 377 1.46 -3.27 1.65
CA VAL A 377 0.29 -4.15 1.73
C VAL A 377 0.67 -5.45 2.43
N HIS A 378 1.74 -6.12 2.00
CA HIS A 378 2.40 -7.21 2.73
C HIS A 378 3.51 -6.62 3.61
N ASP A 379 3.14 -6.08 4.77
CA ASP A 379 4.07 -5.33 5.58
C ASP A 379 5.03 -6.23 6.39
N ALA A 380 6.08 -5.60 6.88
CA ALA A 380 7.03 -6.20 7.78
C ALA A 380 6.32 -6.66 9.06
N GLY A 381 6.25 -7.97 9.26
CA GLY A 381 5.49 -8.59 10.34
C GLY A 381 6.35 -9.38 11.33
N ALA A 382 5.92 -9.39 12.58
CA ALA A 382 6.51 -10.19 13.64
C ALA A 382 5.76 -11.55 13.79
N TYR A 383 5.73 -12.36 12.72
CA TYR A 383 4.96 -13.60 12.66
C TYR A 383 5.32 -14.66 13.72
N LEU A 384 6.52 -14.58 14.27
CA LEU A 384 6.98 -15.50 15.33
C LEU A 384 6.71 -14.97 16.75
N GLU A 385 6.13 -13.78 16.86
CA GLU A 385 5.74 -13.17 18.13
C GLU A 385 4.21 -13.17 18.28
N PRO A 386 3.68 -13.18 19.50
CA PRO A 386 2.26 -13.05 19.71
C PRO A 386 1.76 -11.69 19.28
N LEU A 387 0.51 -11.63 18.82
CA LEU A 387 -0.16 -10.38 18.49
C LEU A 387 -0.16 -9.40 19.66
N ALA A 388 0.00 -8.13 19.35
CA ALA A 388 0.04 -7.06 20.33
C ALA A 388 -0.85 -5.86 19.91
N PRO A 389 -1.31 -5.04 20.85
CA PRO A 389 -2.07 -3.84 20.50
C PRO A 389 -1.33 -2.94 19.52
N GLY A 390 -2.08 -2.39 18.56
CA GLY A 390 -1.55 -1.54 17.49
C GLY A 390 -1.11 -2.31 16.24
N MET A 391 -1.11 -3.63 16.23
CA MET A 391 -0.90 -4.42 15.01
C MET A 391 -2.14 -4.36 14.13
N VAL A 392 -1.93 -4.27 12.81
CA VAL A 392 -2.97 -4.36 11.78
C VAL A 392 -2.65 -5.56 10.90
N ILE A 393 -3.63 -6.43 10.72
CA ILE A 393 -3.51 -7.68 9.94
C ILE A 393 -4.70 -7.82 9.02
N THR A 394 -4.56 -8.58 7.91
CA THR A 394 -5.70 -9.06 7.13
C THR A 394 -6.26 -10.35 7.73
N ILE A 395 -7.56 -10.57 7.50
CA ILE A 395 -8.23 -11.87 7.69
C ILE A 395 -9.03 -12.15 6.42
N GLU A 396 -8.50 -13.03 5.57
CA GLU A 396 -8.92 -13.19 4.18
C GLU A 396 -9.10 -14.66 3.75
N PRO A 397 -9.82 -15.49 4.49
CA PRO A 397 -10.03 -16.87 4.04
C PRO A 397 -10.71 -16.90 2.66
N GLY A 398 -10.36 -17.92 1.85
CA GLY A 398 -10.95 -18.11 0.54
C GLY A 398 -11.17 -19.57 0.19
N ILE A 399 -12.14 -19.83 -0.69
CA ILE A 399 -12.41 -21.15 -1.30
C ILE A 399 -12.46 -20.95 -2.82
N TYR A 400 -11.66 -21.72 -3.55
CA TYR A 400 -11.50 -21.62 -4.99
C TYR A 400 -11.79 -22.95 -5.67
N LEU A 401 -12.90 -23.03 -6.43
CA LEU A 401 -13.41 -24.23 -7.10
C LEU A 401 -13.32 -24.04 -8.63
N PRO A 402 -12.17 -24.34 -9.27
CA PRO A 402 -11.95 -24.08 -10.69
C PRO A 402 -12.96 -24.82 -11.60
N GLU A 403 -13.31 -26.04 -11.25
CA GLU A 403 -14.28 -26.85 -12.02
C GLU A 403 -15.68 -26.23 -12.00
N GLU A 404 -16.03 -25.54 -10.92
CA GLU A 404 -17.30 -24.83 -10.76
C GLU A 404 -17.22 -23.37 -11.22
N LYS A 405 -16.02 -22.88 -11.61
CA LYS A 405 -15.72 -21.48 -11.97
C LYS A 405 -16.14 -20.52 -10.88
N LEU A 406 -15.88 -20.90 -9.62
CA LEU A 406 -16.35 -20.24 -8.42
C LEU A 406 -15.20 -20.02 -7.45
N GLY A 407 -14.81 -18.76 -7.26
CA GLY A 407 -13.89 -18.32 -6.21
C GLY A 407 -14.60 -17.34 -5.27
N VAL A 408 -14.38 -17.50 -3.98
CA VAL A 408 -14.87 -16.60 -2.94
C VAL A 408 -13.73 -16.30 -1.98
N ARG A 409 -13.41 -15.01 -1.81
CA ARG A 409 -12.58 -14.45 -0.73
C ARG A 409 -13.36 -13.32 -0.06
N ILE A 410 -13.26 -13.24 1.26
CA ILE A 410 -13.80 -12.14 2.06
C ILE A 410 -12.68 -11.69 2.97
N GLU A 411 -12.28 -10.44 2.84
CA GLU A 411 -11.11 -9.88 3.51
C GLU A 411 -11.41 -8.55 4.16
N ASP A 412 -10.82 -8.36 5.30
CA ASP A 412 -10.87 -7.10 6.03
C ASP A 412 -9.56 -6.82 6.75
N ASP A 413 -9.17 -5.55 6.81
CA ASP A 413 -8.16 -5.05 7.73
C ASP A 413 -8.67 -5.10 9.16
N VAL A 414 -7.89 -5.68 10.05
CA VAL A 414 -8.23 -5.91 11.47
C VAL A 414 -7.17 -5.30 12.37
N LEU A 415 -7.58 -4.35 13.20
CA LEU A 415 -6.73 -3.76 14.25
C LEU A 415 -6.81 -4.61 15.52
N VAL A 416 -5.65 -5.02 16.02
CA VAL A 416 -5.51 -5.61 17.37
C VAL A 416 -5.61 -4.48 18.39
N THR A 417 -6.59 -4.56 19.29
CA THR A 417 -6.83 -3.59 20.36
C THR A 417 -6.25 -4.07 21.69
N GLU A 418 -6.37 -3.28 22.75
CA GLU A 418 -5.91 -3.68 24.09
C GLU A 418 -6.58 -4.95 24.64
N THR A 419 -7.80 -5.26 24.19
CA THR A 419 -8.61 -6.35 24.77
C THR A 419 -9.19 -7.32 23.74
N GLY A 420 -8.95 -7.10 22.45
CA GLY A 420 -9.54 -7.89 21.36
C GLY A 420 -9.19 -7.33 20.00
N ALA A 421 -10.17 -7.21 19.11
CA ALA A 421 -9.97 -6.73 17.75
C ALA A 421 -11.08 -5.78 17.27
N LYS A 422 -10.80 -5.04 16.20
CA LYS A 422 -11.75 -4.21 15.50
C LYS A 422 -11.50 -4.31 13.98
N PHE A 423 -12.56 -4.53 13.21
CA PHE A 423 -12.51 -4.34 11.77
C PHE A 423 -12.29 -2.85 11.45
N LEU A 424 -11.34 -2.54 10.60
CA LEU A 424 -11.14 -1.19 10.08
C LEU A 424 -12.01 -0.92 8.85
N SER A 425 -12.35 -1.98 8.08
CA SER A 425 -13.14 -1.98 6.84
C SER A 425 -14.62 -2.36 7.08
N ASP A 426 -15.21 -1.93 8.20
CA ASP A 426 -16.58 -2.22 8.59
C ASP A 426 -17.66 -1.43 7.81
N GLY A 427 -17.24 -0.49 6.97
CA GLY A 427 -18.13 0.29 6.12
C GLY A 427 -18.68 -0.46 4.90
N LEU A 428 -18.17 -1.67 4.57
CA LEU A 428 -18.66 -2.51 3.49
C LEU A 428 -19.41 -3.73 4.02
N PRO A 429 -20.53 -4.14 3.40
CA PRO A 429 -21.27 -5.32 3.84
C PRO A 429 -20.46 -6.60 3.68
N ARG A 430 -20.67 -7.57 4.58
CA ARG A 430 -20.13 -8.93 4.54
C ARG A 430 -21.22 -10.00 4.47
N GLU A 431 -22.36 -9.76 5.12
CA GLU A 431 -23.46 -10.74 5.14
C GLU A 431 -24.12 -10.88 3.77
N PRO A 432 -24.44 -12.09 3.29
CA PRO A 432 -25.02 -12.31 1.96
C PRO A 432 -26.25 -11.45 1.66
N ASP A 433 -27.17 -11.33 2.62
CA ASP A 433 -28.38 -10.52 2.45
C ASP A 433 -28.08 -9.02 2.35
N ALA A 434 -27.03 -8.57 3.06
CA ALA A 434 -26.57 -7.19 2.98
C ALA A 434 -25.84 -6.92 1.65
N ILE A 435 -25.07 -7.88 1.14
CA ILE A 435 -24.47 -7.83 -0.20
C ILE A 435 -25.56 -7.70 -1.27
N GLU A 436 -26.60 -8.55 -1.24
CA GLU A 436 -27.70 -8.48 -2.21
C GLU A 436 -28.46 -7.14 -2.14
N LYS A 437 -28.65 -6.58 -0.95
CA LYS A 437 -29.22 -5.23 -0.78
C LYS A 437 -28.31 -4.16 -1.36
N TRP A 438 -27.01 -4.27 -1.11
CA TRP A 438 -26.01 -3.35 -1.68
C TRP A 438 -26.01 -3.42 -3.21
N MET A 439 -26.02 -4.62 -3.78
CA MET A 439 -26.12 -4.81 -5.23
C MET A 439 -27.42 -4.25 -5.83
N ALA A 440 -28.52 -4.22 -5.09
CA ALA A 440 -29.78 -3.66 -5.56
C ALA A 440 -29.75 -2.11 -5.69
N THR A 441 -28.83 -1.41 -5.03
CA THR A 441 -28.71 0.06 -5.14
C THR A 441 -28.33 0.52 -6.55
N ARG A 442 -27.77 -0.37 -7.39
CA ARG A 442 -27.41 -0.10 -8.77
C ARG A 442 -28.60 0.32 -9.65
N SER A 443 -29.77 -0.29 -9.42
CA SER A 443 -30.98 -0.02 -10.20
C SER A 443 -31.54 1.39 -9.97
N VAL A 444 -31.30 1.98 -8.81
CA VAL A 444 -31.78 3.34 -8.46
C VAL A 444 -30.96 4.41 -9.20
N SER A 445 -29.65 4.18 -9.37
CA SER A 445 -28.75 5.13 -10.03
C SER A 445 -28.78 5.02 -11.57
N ALA A 446 -29.16 3.86 -12.12
CA ALA A 446 -29.33 3.68 -13.57
C ALA A 446 -30.55 4.45 -14.13
N GLY A 447 -31.62 4.61 -13.33
CA GLY A 447 -32.78 5.42 -13.68
C GLY A 447 -32.53 6.94 -13.70
N ALA A 448 -31.45 7.41 -13.06
CA ALA A 448 -31.05 8.82 -13.04
C ALA A 448 -30.07 9.20 -14.17
N ARG A 449 -29.58 8.23 -14.93
CA ARG A 449 -28.66 8.41 -16.07
C ARG A 449 -29.30 8.03 -17.41
N SER A 450 -30.58 8.32 -17.61
CA SER A 450 -31.19 8.23 -18.95
C SER A 450 -30.71 9.39 -19.80
N PRO A 451 -30.48 9.17 -21.13
CA PRO A 451 -29.73 10.04 -22.02
C PRO A 451 -30.34 11.44 -22.22
#